data_aca8d1d8330c0be4cb10067dbb2d0c11
#
_entry.id   aca8d1d8330c0be4cb10067dbb2d0c11
#
_cell.length_a   1.000
_cell.length_b   1.000
_cell.length_c   1.000
_cell.angle_alpha   90.00
_cell.angle_beta   90.00
_cell.angle_gamma   90.00
#
_symmetry.space_group_name_H-M   'P 1'
#
loop_
_entity.id
_entity.type
_entity.pdbx_description
1 polymer ?
#
loop_
_entity_poly.entity_id
_entity_poly.type
_entity_poly.pdbx_seq_one_letter_code
_entity_poly.pdbx_strand_id
1 'polypeptide(L)'
;MKKWYITLSLMAFSFTMNAQQTEIQMVNSTPEDSVTINLNVDFATLQLPPLSVLYANATSNPTVKMMEKERQLQKKLLSKEKRSWLSFFSARAGYSHGVTDNFGTITDVTTPIFYQYTGVEQDYWNVGGNVNIPLETLFDLGGKVKRQRIVAERAEYAKEQAYNQVKQEIAHLYVSILSNIETLKRSAEHLALYRGASA
;
A
#
# COMPACT_ATOMS: atom_id res chain seq x y z
N MET A 1 11.04 -49.57 -26.29
CA MET A 1 9.76 -49.07 -25.83
C MET A 1 9.89 -48.70 -24.35
N LYS A 2 10.24 -47.45 -24.03
CA LYS A 2 10.29 -46.94 -22.64
C LYS A 2 9.16 -45.91 -22.51
N LYS A 3 8.09 -46.30 -21.80
CA LYS A 3 6.99 -45.43 -21.45
C LYS A 3 7.46 -44.45 -20.39
N TRP A 4 7.66 -43.21 -20.77
CA TRP A 4 7.88 -42.12 -19.82
C TRP A 4 6.51 -41.58 -19.41
N TYR A 5 6.09 -41.95 -18.20
CA TYR A 5 4.97 -41.30 -17.54
C TYR A 5 5.46 -39.97 -16.98
N ILE A 6 5.17 -38.87 -17.66
CA ILE A 6 5.30 -37.56 -17.10
C ILE A 6 4.09 -37.40 -16.16
N THR A 7 4.32 -37.67 -14.87
CA THR A 7 3.40 -37.29 -13.83
C THR A 7 3.39 -35.77 -13.75
N LEU A 8 2.38 -35.16 -14.38
CA LEU A 8 2.02 -33.77 -14.22
C LEU A 8 1.58 -33.61 -12.75
N SER A 9 2.53 -33.25 -11.89
CA SER A 9 2.24 -32.82 -10.51
C SER A 9 1.49 -31.49 -10.61
N LEU A 10 0.16 -31.59 -10.56
CA LEU A 10 -0.74 -30.47 -10.38
C LEU A 10 -0.47 -29.93 -8.96
N MET A 11 0.46 -29.00 -8.81
CA MET A 11 0.58 -28.20 -7.61
C MET A 11 -0.68 -27.34 -7.50
N ALA A 12 -1.70 -27.93 -6.86
CA ALA A 12 -2.78 -27.16 -6.30
C ALA A 12 -2.16 -26.27 -5.23
N PHE A 13 -1.89 -25.01 -5.58
CA PHE A 13 -1.62 -23.95 -4.63
C PHE A 13 -2.93 -23.71 -3.88
N SER A 14 -3.15 -24.51 -2.84
CA SER A 14 -4.13 -24.20 -1.83
C SER A 14 -3.66 -22.93 -1.14
N PHE A 15 -4.19 -21.79 -1.58
CA PHE A 15 -4.20 -20.57 -0.80
C PHE A 15 -5.01 -20.85 0.46
N THR A 16 -4.34 -21.34 1.48
CA THR A 16 -4.87 -21.23 2.84
C THR A 16 -4.83 -19.76 3.18
N MET A 17 -5.96 -19.08 2.98
CA MET A 17 -6.24 -17.84 3.69
C MET A 17 -6.18 -18.16 5.17
N ASN A 18 -5.03 -17.97 5.79
CA ASN A 18 -4.95 -17.72 7.21
C ASN A 18 -5.66 -16.39 7.45
N ALA A 19 -6.98 -16.46 7.65
CA ALA A 19 -7.67 -15.46 8.41
C ALA A 19 -7.01 -15.51 9.79
N GLN A 20 -6.04 -14.63 10.02
CA GLN A 20 -5.61 -14.27 11.34
C GLN A 20 -6.84 -13.68 12.02
N GLN A 21 -7.57 -14.53 12.72
CA GLN A 21 -8.39 -14.08 13.83
C GLN A 21 -7.40 -13.38 14.76
N THR A 22 -7.37 -12.07 14.67
CA THR A 22 -6.84 -11.24 15.73
C THR A 22 -7.79 -11.49 16.89
N GLU A 23 -7.49 -12.48 17.70
CA GLU A 23 -8.02 -12.57 19.04
C GLU A 23 -7.71 -11.22 19.69
N ILE A 24 -8.73 -10.39 19.76
CA ILE A 24 -8.74 -9.27 20.67
C ILE A 24 -8.73 -9.96 22.03
N GLN A 25 -7.54 -10.23 22.57
CA GLN A 25 -7.39 -10.46 23.99
C GLN A 25 -7.96 -9.20 24.66
N MET A 26 -9.21 -9.30 25.04
CA MET A 26 -9.71 -8.45 26.10
C MET A 26 -8.78 -8.73 27.27
N VAL A 27 -7.80 -7.83 27.45
CA VAL A 27 -7.09 -7.70 28.69
C VAL A 27 -8.18 -7.44 29.71
N ASN A 28 -8.59 -8.49 30.43
CA ASN A 28 -9.29 -8.36 31.68
C ASN A 28 -8.35 -7.61 32.62
N SER A 29 -8.30 -6.30 32.47
CA SER A 29 -7.84 -5.40 33.52
C SER A 29 -8.83 -5.61 34.65
N THR A 30 -8.44 -6.41 35.62
CA THR A 30 -9.06 -6.44 36.95
C THR A 30 -9.24 -4.99 37.40
N PRO A 31 -10.42 -4.61 37.92
CA PRO A 31 -10.70 -3.23 38.33
C PRO A 31 -10.04 -2.88 39.67
N GLU A 32 -8.83 -3.36 39.94
CA GLU A 32 -8.14 -3.13 41.20
C GLU A 32 -6.99 -2.12 41.15
N ASP A 33 -6.61 -1.60 39.98
CA ASP A 33 -5.77 -0.42 39.91
C ASP A 33 -6.65 0.83 39.71
N SER A 34 -7.53 1.10 40.68
CA SER A 34 -7.96 2.46 40.96
C SER A 34 -6.73 3.19 41.44
N VAL A 35 -5.98 3.80 40.53
CA VAL A 35 -4.95 4.79 40.83
C VAL A 35 -5.66 5.86 41.66
N THR A 36 -5.56 5.76 43.00
CA THR A 36 -6.03 6.80 43.87
C THR A 36 -5.09 7.99 43.68
N ILE A 37 -5.46 8.84 42.69
CA ILE A 37 -4.73 10.08 42.42
C ILE A 37 -4.87 10.95 43.68
N ASN A 38 -3.79 11.04 44.44
CA ASN A 38 -3.69 12.00 45.55
C ASN A 38 -3.53 13.40 44.95
N LEU A 39 -4.66 14.04 44.68
CA LEU A 39 -4.76 15.35 44.02
C LEU A 39 -3.80 16.42 44.55
N ASN A 40 -3.46 16.36 45.85
CA ASN A 40 -2.58 17.36 46.48
C ASN A 40 -1.07 17.11 46.26
N VAL A 41 -0.67 15.87 45.99
CA VAL A 41 0.76 15.50 45.80
C VAL A 41 1.10 15.36 44.32
N ASP A 42 0.17 14.81 43.51
CA ASP A 42 0.44 14.48 42.14
C ASP A 42 0.49 15.72 41.21
N PHE A 43 -0.28 16.79 41.55
CA PHE A 43 -0.23 18.04 40.75
C PHE A 43 1.02 18.88 41.03
N ALA A 44 1.61 18.79 42.22
CA ALA A 44 2.85 19.52 42.53
C ALA A 44 4.06 18.91 41.79
N THR A 45 4.00 17.63 41.49
CA THR A 45 5.09 16.86 40.84
C THR A 45 4.87 16.65 39.36
N LEU A 46 3.70 16.99 38.79
CA LEU A 46 3.38 16.80 37.40
C LEU A 46 4.26 17.68 36.49
N GLN A 47 5.26 17.08 35.87
CA GLN A 47 6.11 17.74 34.88
C GLN A 47 5.72 17.25 33.49
N LEU A 48 5.24 18.16 32.66
CA LEU A 48 4.97 17.86 31.27
C LEU A 48 6.30 17.69 30.51
N PRO A 49 6.39 16.73 29.59
CA PRO A 49 7.57 16.60 28.73
C PRO A 49 7.76 17.86 27.88
N PRO A 50 8.99 18.23 27.55
CA PRO A 50 9.24 19.42 26.75
C PRO A 50 8.59 19.29 25.36
N LEU A 51 8.09 20.41 24.86
CA LEU A 51 7.34 20.48 23.60
C LEU A 51 8.14 19.93 22.41
N SER A 52 9.46 20.05 22.45
CA SER A 52 10.37 19.51 21.43
C SER A 52 10.27 17.98 21.28
N VAL A 53 10.12 17.25 22.38
CA VAL A 53 9.95 15.78 22.38
C VAL A 53 8.59 15.40 21.79
N LEU A 54 7.55 16.16 22.13
CA LEU A 54 6.21 15.93 21.57
C LEU A 54 6.19 16.18 20.05
N TYR A 55 6.87 17.21 19.58
CA TYR A 55 6.99 17.48 18.14
C TYR A 55 7.79 16.41 17.40
N ALA A 56 8.84 15.87 18.00
CA ALA A 56 9.59 14.75 17.42
C ALA A 56 8.67 13.52 17.22
N ASN A 57 7.81 13.26 18.20
CA ASN A 57 6.84 12.15 18.13
C ASN A 57 5.68 12.40 17.16
N ALA A 58 5.44 13.64 16.73
CA ALA A 58 4.40 13.98 15.75
C ALA A 58 4.58 13.23 14.41
N THR A 59 5.80 12.86 14.04
CA THR A 59 6.10 12.06 12.85
C THR A 59 5.50 10.64 12.92
N SER A 60 5.24 10.14 14.12
CA SER A 60 4.64 8.83 14.39
C SER A 60 3.12 8.84 14.25
N ASN A 61 2.50 10.02 14.15
CA ASN A 61 1.07 10.18 14.03
C ASN A 61 0.54 9.45 12.78
N PRO A 62 -0.56 8.68 12.87
CA PRO A 62 -1.15 7.94 11.75
C PRO A 62 -1.47 8.81 10.54
N THR A 63 -1.97 10.05 10.76
CA THR A 63 -2.30 10.99 9.69
C THR A 63 -1.06 11.38 8.88
N VAL A 64 0.05 11.67 9.57
CA VAL A 64 1.33 12.00 8.93
C VAL A 64 1.88 10.80 8.16
N LYS A 65 1.79 9.59 8.74
CA LYS A 65 2.19 8.35 8.08
C LYS A 65 1.35 8.06 6.83
N MET A 66 0.05 8.32 6.89
CA MET A 66 -0.85 8.15 5.74
C MET A 66 -0.43 9.09 4.60
N MET A 67 -0.18 10.37 4.87
CA MET A 67 0.28 11.33 3.87
C MET A 67 1.67 10.98 3.31
N GLU A 68 2.55 10.42 4.14
CA GLU A 68 3.84 9.91 3.66
C GLU A 68 3.66 8.74 2.66
N LYS A 69 2.73 7.83 2.92
CA LYS A 69 2.40 6.74 2.00
C LYS A 69 1.80 7.24 0.70
N GLU A 70 0.92 8.24 0.78
CA GLU A 70 0.36 8.92 -0.40
C GLU A 70 1.46 9.58 -1.24
N ARG A 71 2.38 10.31 -0.61
CA ARG A 71 3.54 10.88 -1.27
C ARG A 71 4.37 9.82 -2.01
N GLN A 72 4.63 8.68 -1.34
CA GLN A 72 5.36 7.56 -1.95
C GLN A 72 4.62 6.96 -3.14
N LEU A 73 3.30 6.83 -3.06
CA LEU A 73 2.45 6.36 -4.15
C LEU A 73 2.56 7.28 -5.37
N GLN A 74 2.40 8.60 -5.17
CA GLN A 74 2.48 9.57 -6.26
C GLN A 74 3.87 9.61 -6.91
N LYS A 75 4.95 9.46 -6.14
CA LYS A 75 6.31 9.31 -6.68
C LYS A 75 6.47 8.03 -7.53
N LYS A 76 5.86 6.92 -7.11
CA LYS A 76 5.86 5.68 -7.91
C LYS A 76 5.05 5.83 -9.20
N LEU A 77 3.89 6.50 -9.14
CA LEU A 77 3.07 6.80 -10.32
C LEU A 77 3.83 7.70 -11.31
N LEU A 78 4.53 8.72 -10.82
CA LEU A 78 5.40 9.54 -11.67
C LEU A 78 6.50 8.70 -12.36
N SER A 79 7.09 7.77 -11.63
CA SER A 79 8.09 6.85 -12.20
C SER A 79 7.47 5.91 -13.25
N LYS A 80 6.22 5.48 -13.05
CA LYS A 80 5.45 4.69 -14.03
C LYS A 80 5.20 5.51 -15.30
N GLU A 81 4.70 6.75 -15.16
CA GLU A 81 4.43 7.62 -16.30
C GLU A 81 5.70 7.94 -17.12
N LYS A 82 6.83 8.14 -16.47
CA LYS A 82 8.12 8.31 -17.17
C LYS A 82 8.52 7.10 -18.03
N ARG A 83 8.05 5.91 -17.69
CA ARG A 83 8.33 4.66 -18.41
C ARG A 83 7.18 4.22 -19.31
N SER A 84 6.10 5.00 -19.42
CA SER A 84 4.91 4.63 -20.19
C SER A 84 5.18 4.46 -21.69
N TRP A 85 6.27 5.07 -22.22
CA TRP A 85 6.73 4.85 -23.58
C TRP A 85 7.07 3.37 -23.88
N LEU A 86 7.44 2.58 -22.86
CA LEU A 86 7.69 1.14 -23.03
C LEU A 86 6.44 0.37 -23.47
N SER A 87 5.24 0.90 -23.21
CA SER A 87 3.99 0.29 -23.69
C SER A 87 3.82 0.29 -25.20
N PHE A 88 4.63 1.07 -25.92
CA PHE A 88 4.66 1.06 -27.37
C PHE A 88 5.31 -0.20 -27.95
N PHE A 89 6.07 -0.90 -27.14
CA PHE A 89 6.75 -2.12 -27.51
C PHE A 89 6.04 -3.32 -26.88
N SER A 90 5.68 -4.28 -27.71
CA SER A 90 5.14 -5.55 -27.22
C SER A 90 5.95 -6.70 -27.80
N ALA A 91 6.28 -7.66 -26.97
CA ALA A 91 6.90 -8.91 -27.38
C ALA A 91 5.88 -10.05 -27.23
N ARG A 92 5.87 -10.94 -28.20
CA ARG A 92 5.03 -12.13 -28.19
C ARG A 92 5.91 -13.34 -28.41
N ALA A 93 5.76 -14.35 -27.58
CA ALA A 93 6.33 -15.66 -27.79
C ALA A 93 5.21 -16.69 -27.65
N GLY A 94 5.13 -17.60 -28.62
CA GLY A 94 4.16 -18.68 -28.61
C GLY A 94 4.84 -19.97 -29.00
N TYR A 95 4.42 -21.07 -28.39
CA TYR A 95 4.76 -22.41 -28.74
C TYR A 95 3.47 -23.20 -28.94
N SER A 96 3.37 -23.93 -30.05
CA SER A 96 2.30 -24.86 -30.26
C SER A 96 2.86 -26.19 -30.75
N HIS A 97 2.34 -27.25 -30.20
CA HIS A 97 2.63 -28.62 -30.55
C HIS A 97 1.32 -29.25 -31.03
N GLY A 98 1.36 -29.90 -32.21
CA GLY A 98 0.16 -30.49 -32.74
C GLY A 98 0.46 -31.39 -33.94
N VAL A 99 -0.56 -32.12 -34.35
CA VAL A 99 -0.53 -32.94 -35.54
C VAL A 99 -1.22 -32.18 -36.67
N THR A 100 -0.49 -31.91 -37.72
CA THR A 100 -1.06 -31.29 -38.94
C THR A 100 -1.45 -32.38 -39.93
N ASP A 101 -2.74 -32.43 -40.26
CA ASP A 101 -3.26 -33.37 -41.22
C ASP A 101 -3.09 -32.79 -42.65
N ASN A 102 -2.26 -33.45 -43.47
CA ASN A 102 -2.16 -33.16 -44.88
C ASN A 102 -3.03 -34.15 -45.66
N PHE A 103 -4.07 -33.65 -46.25
CA PHE A 103 -4.84 -34.42 -47.24
C PHE A 103 -4.16 -34.30 -48.61
N GLY A 104 -3.48 -35.35 -49.01
CA GLY A 104 -2.97 -35.48 -50.38
C GLY A 104 -3.93 -36.32 -51.23
N THR A 105 -4.44 -35.77 -52.30
CA THR A 105 -5.13 -36.53 -53.33
C THR A 105 -4.12 -36.89 -54.43
N ILE A 106 -3.78 -38.15 -54.53
CA ILE A 106 -3.02 -38.64 -55.68
C ILE A 106 -4.04 -39.06 -56.71
N THR A 107 -4.17 -38.29 -57.80
CA THR A 107 -4.99 -38.62 -58.99
C THR A 107 -4.05 -39.05 -60.08
N ASP A 108 -4.02 -40.35 -60.33
CA ASP A 108 -3.45 -40.89 -61.55
C ASP A 108 -4.58 -41.39 -62.44
N VAL A 109 -4.42 -41.28 -63.75
CA VAL A 109 -5.47 -41.53 -64.81
C VAL A 109 -5.93 -43.00 -64.81
N THR A 110 -5.19 -43.89 -64.15
CA THR A 110 -5.44 -45.36 -64.18
C THR A 110 -5.66 -46.00 -62.84
N THR A 111 -5.58 -45.24 -61.70
CA THR A 111 -5.73 -45.77 -60.33
C THR A 111 -6.91 -45.13 -59.60
N PRO A 112 -7.68 -45.90 -58.80
CA PRO A 112 -8.72 -45.30 -57.95
C PRO A 112 -8.15 -44.30 -57.01
N ILE A 113 -8.92 -43.24 -56.66
CA ILE A 113 -8.55 -42.17 -55.80
C ILE A 113 -8.27 -42.74 -54.40
N PHE A 114 -6.99 -42.77 -53.98
CA PHE A 114 -6.61 -43.08 -52.60
C PHE A 114 -6.42 -41.79 -51.81
N TYR A 115 -7.16 -41.69 -50.73
CA TYR A 115 -6.93 -40.64 -49.71
C TYR A 115 -5.84 -41.12 -48.79
N GLN A 116 -4.67 -40.53 -48.86
CA GLN A 116 -3.58 -40.81 -47.93
C GLN A 116 -3.62 -39.80 -46.79
N TYR A 117 -3.89 -40.33 -45.61
CA TYR A 117 -3.85 -39.57 -44.40
C TYR A 117 -2.43 -39.63 -43.82
N THR A 118 -1.73 -38.52 -43.80
CA THR A 118 -0.40 -38.42 -43.22
C THR A 118 -0.43 -37.37 -42.13
N GLY A 119 -0.61 -37.82 -40.88
CA GLY A 119 -0.44 -36.97 -39.72
C GLY A 119 1.05 -36.73 -39.47
N VAL A 120 1.47 -35.48 -39.52
CA VAL A 120 2.83 -35.07 -39.18
C VAL A 120 2.80 -34.31 -37.87
N GLU A 121 3.49 -34.83 -36.86
CA GLU A 121 3.74 -34.08 -35.64
C GLU A 121 4.60 -32.88 -35.95
N GLN A 122 4.14 -31.69 -35.56
CA GLN A 122 4.82 -30.44 -35.84
C GLN A 122 4.91 -29.57 -34.60
N ASP A 123 6.13 -29.16 -34.31
CA ASP A 123 6.43 -28.16 -33.28
C ASP A 123 6.56 -26.80 -33.97
N TYR A 124 5.75 -25.86 -33.54
CA TYR A 124 5.76 -24.51 -34.07
C TYR A 124 6.13 -23.47 -32.99
N TRP A 125 7.19 -22.75 -33.28
CA TRP A 125 7.64 -21.63 -32.43
C TRP A 125 7.34 -20.31 -33.14
N ASN A 126 6.66 -19.42 -32.46
CA ASN A 126 6.40 -18.08 -32.95
C ASN A 126 6.98 -17.08 -31.95
N VAL A 127 7.99 -16.31 -32.38
CA VAL A 127 8.57 -15.21 -31.61
C VAL A 127 8.48 -13.96 -32.49
N GLY A 128 7.80 -12.94 -31.95
CA GLY A 128 7.62 -11.69 -32.68
C GLY A 128 7.64 -10.49 -31.75
N GLY A 129 8.07 -9.36 -32.27
CA GLY A 129 7.95 -8.06 -31.65
C GLY A 129 7.00 -7.18 -32.45
N ASN A 130 6.21 -6.37 -31.75
CA ASN A 130 5.36 -5.37 -32.37
C ASN A 130 5.62 -4.01 -31.74
N VAL A 131 5.73 -2.98 -32.58
CA VAL A 131 5.84 -1.59 -32.16
C VAL A 131 4.57 -0.87 -32.62
N ASN A 132 3.77 -0.43 -31.65
CA ASN A 132 2.55 0.32 -31.90
C ASN A 132 2.65 1.68 -31.22
N ILE A 133 2.78 2.74 -31.99
CA ILE A 133 2.95 4.10 -31.50
C ILE A 133 1.68 4.91 -31.87
N PRO A 134 0.71 5.05 -30.93
CA PRO A 134 -0.42 5.95 -31.14
C PRO A 134 0.09 7.40 -31.11
N LEU A 135 -0.12 8.15 -32.19
CA LEU A 135 0.37 9.52 -32.32
C LEU A 135 -0.14 10.44 -31.19
N GLU A 136 -1.41 10.30 -30.85
CA GLU A 136 -2.01 11.03 -29.72
C GLU A 136 -1.23 10.82 -28.42
N THR A 137 -0.92 9.56 -28.09
CA THR A 137 -0.20 9.22 -26.87
C THR A 137 1.23 9.74 -26.90
N LEU A 138 1.88 9.76 -28.07
CA LEU A 138 3.23 10.26 -28.24
C LEU A 138 3.30 11.76 -27.90
N PHE A 139 2.36 12.56 -28.42
CA PHE A 139 2.31 14.01 -28.16
C PHE A 139 1.90 14.35 -26.72
N ASP A 140 0.99 13.54 -26.11
CA ASP A 140 0.52 13.79 -24.74
C ASP A 140 1.46 13.22 -23.66
N LEU A 141 2.46 12.40 -24.02
CA LEU A 141 3.35 11.77 -23.05
C LEU A 141 4.05 12.79 -22.16
N GLY A 142 4.59 13.86 -22.75
CA GLY A 142 5.22 14.96 -22.01
C GLY A 142 4.25 15.67 -21.07
N GLY A 143 3.01 15.86 -21.51
CA GLY A 143 1.92 16.44 -20.73
C GLY A 143 1.56 15.56 -19.52
N LYS A 144 1.41 14.25 -19.72
CA LYS A 144 1.14 13.28 -18.65
C LYS A 144 2.22 13.31 -17.57
N VAL A 145 3.49 13.28 -17.96
CA VAL A 145 4.61 13.33 -17.02
C VAL A 145 4.63 14.64 -16.25
N LYS A 146 4.36 15.79 -16.90
CA LYS A 146 4.28 17.08 -16.22
C LYS A 146 3.13 17.14 -15.22
N ARG A 147 1.93 16.70 -15.63
CA ARG A 147 0.76 16.63 -14.72
C ARG A 147 1.06 15.76 -13.51
N GLN A 148 1.63 14.57 -13.72
CA GLN A 148 1.94 13.65 -12.62
C GLN A 148 3.05 14.18 -11.71
N ARG A 149 3.99 14.97 -12.23
CA ARG A 149 5.00 15.68 -11.42
C ARG A 149 4.35 16.66 -10.46
N ILE A 150 3.43 17.49 -10.95
CA ILE A 150 2.69 18.45 -10.12
C ILE A 150 1.88 17.72 -9.02
N VAL A 151 1.27 16.59 -9.35
CA VAL A 151 0.53 15.78 -8.36
C VAL A 151 1.49 15.22 -7.28
N ALA A 152 2.68 14.78 -7.67
CA ALA A 152 3.68 14.29 -6.71
C ALA A 152 4.22 15.42 -5.80
N GLU A 153 4.43 16.61 -6.35
CA GLU A 153 4.81 17.81 -5.57
C GLU A 153 3.69 18.22 -4.61
N ARG A 154 2.44 18.22 -5.07
CA ARG A 154 1.28 18.50 -4.23
C ARG A 154 1.18 17.51 -3.05
N ALA A 155 1.45 16.24 -3.27
CA ALA A 155 1.45 15.23 -2.20
C ALA A 155 2.58 15.48 -1.19
N GLU A 156 3.71 16.06 -1.60
CA GLU A 156 4.79 16.47 -0.69
C GLU A 156 4.35 17.60 0.23
N TYR A 157 3.73 18.65 -0.32
CA TYR A 157 3.17 19.75 0.47
C TYR A 157 2.01 19.31 1.38
N ALA A 158 1.16 18.37 0.92
CA ALA A 158 0.08 17.83 1.73
C ALA A 158 0.61 17.09 2.97
N LYS A 159 1.72 16.35 2.84
CA LYS A 159 2.39 15.74 3.99
C LYS A 159 2.91 16.79 4.98
N GLU A 160 3.56 17.83 4.49
CA GLU A 160 4.09 18.91 5.31
C GLU A 160 2.97 19.65 6.04
N GLN A 161 1.87 19.93 5.34
CA GLN A 161 0.67 20.53 5.92
C GLN A 161 0.11 19.66 7.06
N ALA A 162 -0.06 18.35 6.84
CA ALA A 162 -0.53 17.43 7.86
C ALA A 162 0.39 17.39 9.09
N TYR A 163 1.70 17.41 8.87
CA TYR A 163 2.66 17.47 9.97
C TYR A 163 2.54 18.78 10.77
N ASN A 164 2.39 19.92 10.10
CA ASN A 164 2.20 21.21 10.75
C ASN A 164 0.87 21.30 11.50
N GLN A 165 -0.20 20.72 10.97
CA GLN A 165 -1.49 20.62 11.65
C GLN A 165 -1.36 19.83 12.97
N VAL A 166 -0.70 18.68 12.96
CA VAL A 166 -0.47 17.88 14.16
C VAL A 166 0.37 18.65 15.17
N LYS A 167 1.39 19.41 14.75
CA LYS A 167 2.16 20.27 15.65
C LYS A 167 1.32 21.35 16.29
N GLN A 168 0.44 21.99 15.52
CA GLN A 168 -0.48 23.01 16.05
C GLN A 168 -1.44 22.42 17.08
N GLU A 169 -1.98 21.23 16.80
CA GLU A 169 -2.85 20.53 17.73
C GLU A 169 -2.12 20.18 19.03
N ILE A 170 -0.90 19.65 18.95
CA ILE A 170 -0.05 19.38 20.12
C ILE A 170 0.19 20.66 20.92
N ALA A 171 0.53 21.77 20.26
CA ALA A 171 0.76 23.05 20.95
C ALA A 171 -0.50 23.55 21.66
N HIS A 172 -1.65 23.48 21.00
CA HIS A 172 -2.92 23.88 21.58
C HIS A 172 -3.28 23.04 22.81
N LEU A 173 -3.17 21.70 22.70
CA LEU A 173 -3.41 20.80 23.81
C LEU A 173 -2.43 21.03 24.97
N TYR A 174 -1.17 21.28 24.68
CA TYR A 174 -0.14 21.56 25.68
C TYR A 174 -0.47 22.82 26.49
N VAL A 175 -0.84 23.91 25.83
CA VAL A 175 -1.27 25.15 26.47
C VAL A 175 -2.55 24.95 27.28
N SER A 176 -3.51 24.20 26.78
CA SER A 176 -4.75 23.86 27.45
C SER A 176 -4.49 23.08 28.76
N ILE A 177 -3.58 22.09 28.70
CA ILE A 177 -3.19 21.32 29.89
C ILE A 177 -2.53 22.24 30.94
N LEU A 178 -1.61 23.11 30.53
CA LEU A 178 -0.97 24.08 31.46
C LEU A 178 -2.00 24.98 32.12
N SER A 179 -2.95 25.53 31.37
CA SER A 179 -4.03 26.36 31.88
C SER A 179 -4.91 25.62 32.88
N ASN A 180 -5.25 24.35 32.57
CA ASN A 180 -6.06 23.52 33.45
C ASN A 180 -5.32 23.17 34.76
N ILE A 181 -4.02 22.89 34.70
CA ILE A 181 -3.19 22.66 35.90
C ILE A 181 -3.18 23.89 36.79
N GLU A 182 -3.01 25.09 36.19
CA GLU A 182 -3.01 26.35 36.95
C GLU A 182 -4.38 26.62 37.61
N THR A 183 -5.47 26.36 36.87
CA THR A 183 -6.83 26.49 37.41
C THR A 183 -7.09 25.53 38.57
N LEU A 184 -6.60 24.30 38.48
CA LEU A 184 -6.72 23.30 39.53
C LEU A 184 -5.92 23.69 40.77
N LYS A 185 -4.69 24.23 40.63
CA LYS A 185 -3.89 24.73 41.73
C LYS A 185 -4.62 25.84 42.47
N ARG A 186 -5.13 26.84 41.76
CA ARG A 186 -5.92 27.93 42.36
C ARG A 186 -7.16 27.43 43.09
N SER A 187 -7.89 26.48 42.49
CA SER A 187 -9.07 25.88 43.11
C SER A 187 -8.72 25.12 44.40
N ALA A 188 -7.60 24.40 44.43
CA ALA A 188 -7.12 23.71 45.62
C ALA A 188 -6.71 24.70 46.74
N GLU A 189 -6.03 25.79 46.39
CA GLU A 189 -5.68 26.87 47.32
C GLU A 189 -6.92 27.53 47.94
N HIS A 190 -7.91 27.86 47.13
CA HIS A 190 -9.20 28.41 47.60
C HIS A 190 -9.89 27.42 48.55
N LEU A 191 -9.94 26.14 48.21
CA LEU A 191 -10.55 25.13 49.06
C LEU A 191 -9.84 25.02 50.43
N ALA A 192 -8.49 25.08 50.43
CA ALA A 192 -7.69 25.05 51.66
C ALA A 192 -7.98 26.27 52.56
N LEU A 193 -8.08 27.46 51.93
CA LEU A 193 -8.44 28.71 52.67
C LEU A 193 -9.84 28.63 53.27
N TYR A 194 -10.84 28.13 52.57
CA TYR A 194 -12.20 27.94 53.08
C TYR A 194 -12.23 26.97 54.28
N ARG A 195 -11.50 25.87 54.18
CA ARG A 195 -11.41 24.90 55.31
C ARG A 195 -10.71 25.47 56.53
N GLY A 196 -9.67 26.28 56.31
CA GLY A 196 -8.98 26.95 57.40
C GLY A 196 -9.77 28.08 58.06
N ALA A 197 -10.70 28.72 57.35
CA ALA A 197 -11.57 29.76 57.87
C ALA A 197 -12.83 29.21 58.59
N SER A 198 -13.15 27.94 58.40
CA SER A 198 -14.30 27.26 59.02
C SER A 198 -13.94 26.45 60.32
N ALA A 199 -12.66 26.39 60.64
CA ALA A 199 -12.14 25.79 61.90
C ALA A 199 -11.85 26.86 62.98
#